data_51b5307129156ffe8c0c7f4e12bfec97
#
_entry.id   51b5307129156ffe8c0c7f4e12bfec97
#
_cell.length_a   1.000
_cell.length_b   1.000
_cell.length_c   1.000
_cell.angle_alpha   90.00
_cell.angle_beta   90.00
_cell.angle_gamma   90.00
#
_symmetry.space_group_name_H-M   'P 1'
#
loop_
_entity.id
_entity.type
_entity.pdbx_description
1 polymer ?
#
loop_
_entity_poly.entity_id
_entity_poly.type
_entity_poly.pdbx_seq_one_letter_code
_entity_poly.pdbx_strand_id
1 'polypeptide(L)'
;MKKHQLCCIGHITLDKVVTPQSTVYMPGGTAFYCSHAIRHFNDIDYALVTAVGATEMKVVDQLRGIGISVTALPSQHSVYFENIYGENPDDRTQRVLAKADPFTASQLQEIEAEIYHLGSLLADD
;
A
#
# COMPACT_ATOMS: atom_id res chain seq x y z
N MET A 1 1.67 0.51 -25.07
CA MET A 1 1.61 0.21 -23.63
C MET A 1 0.60 -0.90 -23.36
N LYS A 2 0.93 -1.79 -22.47
CA LYS A 2 0.03 -2.87 -22.11
C LYS A 2 -1.10 -2.34 -21.20
N LYS A 3 -2.34 -2.67 -21.55
CA LYS A 3 -3.50 -2.30 -20.74
C LYS A 3 -3.81 -3.42 -19.76
N HIS A 4 -3.80 -3.11 -18.46
CA HIS A 4 -4.15 -4.07 -17.41
C HIS A 4 -5.67 -4.15 -17.25
N GLN A 5 -6.15 -5.27 -16.71
CA GLN A 5 -7.57 -5.42 -16.38
C GLN A 5 -7.94 -4.62 -15.13
N LEU A 6 -7.08 -4.66 -14.11
CA LEU A 6 -7.31 -3.98 -12.84
C LEU A 6 -6.02 -3.31 -12.39
N CYS A 7 -6.12 -2.04 -12.03
CA CYS A 7 -5.01 -1.30 -11.43
C CYS A 7 -5.45 -0.76 -10.08
N CYS A 8 -4.73 -1.12 -9.03
CA CYS A 8 -4.90 -0.52 -7.72
C CYS A 8 -3.91 0.63 -7.56
N ILE A 9 -4.40 1.77 -7.11
CA ILE A 9 -3.56 2.94 -6.84
C ILE A 9 -3.71 3.28 -5.37
N GLY A 10 -2.62 3.15 -4.61
CA GLY A 10 -2.67 3.43 -3.18
C GLY A 10 -1.32 3.23 -2.53
N HIS A 11 -1.14 3.83 -1.36
CA HIS A 11 0.09 3.73 -0.61
C HIS A 11 0.15 2.42 0.19
N ILE A 12 1.23 1.67 0.02
CA ILE A 12 1.59 0.63 0.98
C ILE A 12 2.11 1.34 2.21
N THR A 13 1.64 0.91 3.38
CA THR A 13 1.97 1.56 4.64
C THR A 13 2.99 0.75 5.43
N LEU A 14 3.66 1.44 6.34
CA LEU A 14 4.36 0.83 7.46
C LEU A 14 3.45 0.98 8.67
N ASP A 15 3.06 -0.13 9.28
CA ASP A 15 2.19 -0.13 10.44
C ASP A 15 2.95 -0.59 11.66
N LYS A 16 3.00 0.26 12.70
CA LYS A 16 3.51 -0.09 14.02
C LYS A 16 2.33 -0.49 14.87
N VAL A 17 2.27 -1.75 15.25
CA VAL A 17 1.18 -2.31 16.02
C VAL A 17 1.66 -2.52 17.46
N VAL A 18 1.07 -1.78 18.40
CA VAL A 18 1.43 -1.83 19.81
C VAL A 18 0.28 -2.46 20.59
N THR A 19 0.61 -3.53 21.32
CA THR A 19 -0.31 -4.20 22.23
C THR A 19 0.32 -4.20 23.64
N PRO A 20 -0.43 -4.57 24.70
CA PRO A 20 0.18 -4.65 26.02
C PRO A 20 1.36 -5.63 26.10
N GLN A 21 1.43 -6.62 25.21
CA GLN A 21 2.45 -7.65 25.23
C GLN A 21 3.57 -7.45 24.23
N SER A 22 3.37 -6.63 23.17
CA SER A 22 4.35 -6.56 22.09
C SER A 22 4.23 -5.29 21.26
N THR A 23 5.31 -5.02 20.51
CA THR A 23 5.33 -4.02 19.43
C THR A 23 5.83 -4.71 18.19
N VAL A 24 5.04 -4.66 17.11
CA VAL A 24 5.34 -5.32 15.84
C VAL A 24 5.23 -4.30 14.70
N TYR A 25 6.13 -4.40 13.74
CA TYR A 25 6.10 -3.59 12.52
C TYR A 25 5.70 -4.48 11.35
N MET A 26 4.74 -4.04 10.54
CA MET A 26 4.26 -4.81 9.41
C MET A 26 3.80 -3.88 8.28
N PRO A 27 3.85 -4.36 7.01
CA PRO A 27 3.25 -3.60 5.93
C PRO A 27 1.73 -3.67 6.02
N GLY A 28 1.07 -2.65 5.47
CA GLY A 28 -0.39 -2.59 5.48
C GLY A 28 -0.92 -1.69 4.37
N GLY A 29 -2.16 -1.25 4.55
CA GLY A 29 -2.88 -0.42 3.60
C GLY A 29 -3.68 -1.23 2.60
N THR A 30 -4.70 -0.60 2.01
CA THR A 30 -5.59 -1.22 1.03
C THR A 30 -4.80 -1.80 -0.14
N ALA A 31 -3.80 -1.07 -0.63
CA ALA A 31 -2.98 -1.50 -1.77
C ALA A 31 -2.24 -2.81 -1.47
N PHE A 32 -1.72 -2.95 -0.27
CA PHE A 32 -1.00 -4.15 0.14
C PHE A 32 -1.93 -5.35 0.22
N TYR A 33 -3.07 -5.21 0.92
CA TYR A 33 -4.01 -6.31 1.11
C TYR A 33 -4.72 -6.69 -0.19
N CYS A 34 -5.08 -5.71 -1.02
CA CYS A 34 -5.68 -5.97 -2.33
C CYS A 34 -4.74 -6.79 -3.21
N SER A 35 -3.44 -6.45 -3.22
CA SER A 35 -2.45 -7.18 -4.02
C SER A 35 -2.28 -8.62 -3.56
N HIS A 36 -2.28 -8.85 -2.25
CA HIS A 36 -2.21 -10.20 -1.72
C HIS A 36 -3.47 -11.03 -2.00
N ALA A 37 -4.64 -10.39 -1.98
CA ALA A 37 -5.88 -11.07 -2.31
C ALA A 37 -5.96 -11.44 -3.79
N ILE A 38 -5.61 -10.50 -4.67
CA ILE A 38 -5.75 -10.68 -6.12
C ILE A 38 -4.81 -11.74 -6.69
N ARG A 39 -3.68 -12.01 -6.03
CA ARG A 39 -2.72 -13.01 -6.50
C ARG A 39 -3.31 -14.43 -6.56
N HIS A 40 -4.42 -14.66 -5.86
CA HIS A 40 -5.12 -15.95 -5.90
C HIS A 40 -6.00 -16.09 -7.14
N PHE A 41 -6.13 -15.05 -7.96
CA PHE A 41 -6.91 -15.05 -9.20
C PHE A 41 -5.94 -15.01 -10.38
N ASN A 42 -5.62 -16.19 -10.93
CA ASN A 42 -4.55 -16.34 -11.92
C ASN A 42 -4.85 -15.72 -13.28
N ASP A 43 -6.10 -15.46 -13.58
CA ASP A 43 -6.55 -14.99 -14.89
C ASP A 43 -6.84 -13.48 -14.91
N ILE A 44 -6.46 -12.75 -13.87
CA ILE A 44 -6.60 -11.30 -13.82
C ILE A 44 -5.24 -10.63 -14.05
N ASP A 45 -5.17 -9.77 -15.06
CA ASP A 45 -4.00 -8.95 -15.30
C ASP A 45 -4.06 -7.73 -14.38
N TYR A 46 -3.28 -7.77 -13.31
CA TYR A 46 -3.32 -6.80 -12.21
C TYR A 46 -2.02 -6.01 -12.15
N ALA A 47 -2.15 -4.72 -11.91
CA ALA A 47 -1.02 -3.83 -11.63
C ALA A 47 -1.28 -3.03 -10.37
N LEU A 48 -0.21 -2.77 -9.62
CA LEU A 48 -0.25 -1.92 -8.43
C LEU A 48 0.61 -0.69 -8.69
N VAL A 49 0.07 0.48 -8.38
CA VAL A 49 0.83 1.73 -8.32
C VAL A 49 0.86 2.18 -6.88
N THR A 50 2.06 2.36 -6.36
CA THR A 50 2.26 2.77 -4.97
C THR A 50 3.42 3.77 -4.88
N ALA A 51 3.56 4.39 -3.72
CA ALA A 51 4.70 5.25 -3.41
C ALA A 51 5.14 4.95 -1.99
N VAL A 52 6.40 4.60 -1.81
CA VAL A 52 6.97 4.26 -0.51
C VAL A 52 8.34 4.91 -0.39
N GLY A 53 8.78 5.10 0.85
CA GLY A 53 10.14 5.51 1.13
C GLY A 53 11.12 4.37 0.90
N ALA A 54 12.42 4.70 0.88
CA ALA A 54 13.46 3.72 0.54
C ALA A 54 13.49 2.53 1.51
N THR A 55 13.15 2.74 2.77
CA THR A 55 13.20 1.68 3.79
C THR A 55 12.13 0.62 3.58
N GLU A 56 11.04 0.92 2.85
CA GLU A 56 9.96 -0.02 2.59
C GLU A 56 10.01 -0.64 1.19
N MET A 57 11.06 -0.36 0.41
CA MET A 57 11.21 -0.95 -0.93
C MET A 57 11.31 -2.46 -0.91
N LYS A 58 11.74 -3.06 0.19
CA LYS A 58 11.76 -4.52 0.32
C LYS A 58 10.38 -5.14 0.23
N VAL A 59 9.32 -4.43 0.66
CA VAL A 59 7.94 -4.90 0.53
C VAL A 59 7.54 -4.92 -0.95
N VAL A 60 7.93 -3.89 -1.70
CA VAL A 60 7.71 -3.83 -3.16
C VAL A 60 8.41 -5.00 -3.84
N ASP A 61 9.66 -5.27 -3.47
CA ASP A 61 10.42 -6.39 -4.03
C ASP A 61 9.78 -7.74 -3.71
N GLN A 62 9.23 -7.89 -2.50
CA GLN A 62 8.49 -9.10 -2.12
C GLN A 62 7.24 -9.30 -2.98
N LEU A 63 6.48 -8.23 -3.23
CA LEU A 63 5.30 -8.31 -4.10
C LEU A 63 5.67 -8.66 -5.53
N ARG A 64 6.75 -8.09 -6.06
CA ARG A 64 7.26 -8.45 -7.39
C ARG A 64 7.68 -9.91 -7.43
N GLY A 65 8.27 -10.41 -6.35
CA GLY A 65 8.72 -11.79 -6.24
C GLY A 65 7.58 -12.81 -6.28
N ILE A 66 6.37 -12.43 -5.88
CA ILE A 66 5.20 -13.30 -5.98
C ILE A 66 4.37 -13.05 -7.24
N GLY A 67 4.90 -12.29 -8.19
CA GLY A 67 4.28 -12.11 -9.50
C GLY A 67 3.41 -10.88 -9.67
N ILE A 68 3.42 -9.95 -8.71
CA ILE A 68 2.66 -8.70 -8.81
C ILE A 68 3.46 -7.67 -9.60
N SER A 69 2.80 -7.06 -10.60
CA SER A 69 3.38 -5.94 -11.35
C SER A 69 3.23 -4.67 -10.52
N VAL A 70 4.35 -4.13 -10.03
CA VAL A 70 4.34 -2.96 -9.15
C VAL A 70 5.12 -1.82 -9.79
N THR A 71 4.45 -0.66 -9.90
CA THR A 71 5.11 0.61 -10.19
C THR A 71 5.26 1.36 -8.88
N ALA A 72 6.49 1.49 -8.41
CA ALA A 72 6.81 2.21 -7.18
C ALA A 72 7.30 3.61 -7.54
N LEU A 73 6.48 4.61 -7.24
CA LEU A 73 6.81 6.01 -7.49
C LEU A 73 7.70 6.53 -6.35
N PRO A 74 8.62 7.46 -6.66
CA PRO A 74 9.50 7.99 -5.61
C PRO A 74 8.72 8.77 -4.56
N SER A 75 9.08 8.56 -3.30
CA SER A 75 8.50 9.27 -2.16
C SER A 75 9.56 9.43 -1.09
N GLN A 76 9.54 10.57 -0.41
CA GLN A 76 10.45 10.83 0.69
C GLN A 76 10.18 9.90 1.87
N HIS A 77 8.90 9.66 2.16
CA HIS A 77 8.45 8.80 3.26
C HIS A 77 7.38 7.84 2.76
N SER A 78 7.23 6.71 3.48
CA SER A 78 6.04 5.87 3.39
C SER A 78 4.97 6.43 4.32
N VAL A 79 3.70 6.09 4.07
CA VAL A 79 2.65 6.32 5.07
C VAL A 79 2.98 5.43 6.28
N TYR A 80 3.07 6.05 7.45
CA TYR A 80 3.46 5.36 8.67
C TYR A 80 2.37 5.56 9.72
N PHE A 81 1.71 4.47 10.08
CA PHE A 81 0.69 4.46 11.12
C PHE A 81 1.20 3.82 12.39
N GLU A 82 0.76 4.34 13.53
CA GLU A 82 0.92 3.69 14.82
C GLU A 82 -0.47 3.31 15.33
N ASN A 83 -0.70 2.02 15.50
CA ASN A 83 -1.96 1.48 16.04
C ASN A 83 -1.67 0.94 17.44
N ILE A 84 -2.28 1.56 18.44
CA ILE A 84 -2.11 1.19 19.84
C ILE A 84 -3.40 0.55 20.33
N TYR A 85 -3.30 -0.71 20.74
CA TYR A 85 -4.41 -1.48 21.29
C TYR A 85 -4.25 -1.58 22.80
N GLY A 86 -5.36 -1.34 23.55
CA GLY A 86 -5.40 -1.60 24.96
C GLY A 86 -5.63 -3.08 25.27
N GLU A 87 -5.92 -3.40 26.52
CA GLU A 87 -6.24 -4.78 26.92
C GLU A 87 -7.51 -5.27 26.23
N ASN A 88 -8.47 -4.37 25.98
CA ASN A 88 -9.62 -4.66 25.15
C ASN A 88 -9.24 -4.45 23.69
N PRO A 89 -9.32 -5.50 22.82
CA PRO A 89 -8.95 -5.37 21.41
C PRO A 89 -9.74 -4.33 20.62
N ASP A 90 -10.94 -3.97 21.09
CA ASP A 90 -11.77 -2.94 20.46
C ASP A 90 -11.30 -1.52 20.79
N ASP A 91 -10.44 -1.37 21.78
CA ASP A 91 -9.91 -0.08 22.21
C ASP A 91 -8.61 0.20 21.48
N ARG A 92 -8.74 0.93 20.35
CA ARG A 92 -7.61 1.22 19.47
C ARG A 92 -7.44 2.73 19.29
N THR A 93 -6.20 3.19 19.46
CA THR A 93 -5.79 4.54 19.10
C THR A 93 -4.89 4.47 17.87
N GLN A 94 -5.19 5.26 16.85
CA GLN A 94 -4.40 5.31 15.63
C GLN A 94 -3.81 6.71 15.46
N ARG A 95 -2.51 6.76 15.14
CA ARG A 95 -1.79 7.99 14.86
C ARG A 95 -1.08 7.88 13.53
N VAL A 96 -1.05 8.98 12.77
CA VAL A 96 -0.28 9.10 11.53
C VAL A 96 1.08 9.69 11.90
N LEU A 97 2.14 8.90 11.78
CA LEU A 97 3.49 9.33 12.12
C LEU A 97 4.24 9.93 10.94
N ALA A 98 3.90 9.53 9.72
CA ALA A 98 4.46 10.09 8.50
C ALA A 98 3.49 9.90 7.35
N LYS A 99 3.62 10.74 6.31
CA LYS A 99 2.83 10.66 5.08
C LYS A 99 3.76 10.46 3.89
N ALA A 100 3.30 9.68 2.91
CA ALA A 100 3.97 9.57 1.63
C ALA A 100 3.58 10.75 0.73
N ASP A 101 4.38 10.95 -0.32
CA ASP A 101 4.05 11.96 -1.33
C ASP A 101 2.75 11.55 -2.04
N PRO A 102 1.84 12.50 -2.31
CA PRO A 102 0.61 12.18 -3.02
C PRO A 102 0.88 11.80 -4.48
N PHE A 103 -0.04 11.06 -5.07
CA PHE A 103 0.01 10.74 -6.49
C PHE A 103 -0.38 11.97 -7.32
N THR A 104 0.29 12.15 -8.46
CA THR A 104 -0.02 13.24 -9.38
C THR A 104 -0.63 12.69 -10.66
N ALA A 105 -1.41 13.53 -11.34
CA ALA A 105 -2.05 13.13 -12.61
C ALA A 105 -1.00 12.74 -13.66
N SER A 106 0.13 13.46 -13.72
CA SER A 106 1.17 13.16 -14.69
C SER A 106 1.84 11.80 -14.45
N GLN A 107 1.95 11.38 -13.19
CA GLN A 107 2.49 10.06 -12.87
C GLN A 107 1.56 8.93 -13.30
N LEU A 108 0.26 9.17 -13.27
CA LEU A 108 -0.76 8.15 -13.53
C LEU A 108 -1.18 8.08 -15.00
N GLN A 109 -0.84 9.09 -15.82
CA GLN A 109 -1.25 9.13 -17.22
C GLN A 109 -0.73 7.97 -18.07
N GLU A 110 0.43 7.43 -17.73
CA GLU A 110 1.07 6.37 -18.49
C GLU A 110 0.55 4.97 -18.13
N ILE A 111 -0.32 4.89 -17.14
CA ILE A 111 -0.82 3.61 -16.64
C ILE A 111 -2.24 3.40 -17.16
N GLU A 112 -2.45 2.35 -17.96
CA GLU A 112 -3.74 2.04 -18.54
C GLU A 112 -4.34 0.78 -17.91
N ALA A 113 -5.61 0.86 -17.55
CA ALA A 113 -6.35 -0.27 -17.02
C ALA A 113 -7.83 -0.13 -17.37
N GLU A 114 -8.54 -1.25 -17.39
CA GLU A 114 -9.98 -1.26 -17.58
C GLU A 114 -10.69 -0.77 -16.33
N ILE A 115 -10.18 -1.13 -15.15
CA ILE A 115 -10.74 -0.76 -13.84
C ILE A 115 -9.63 -0.21 -12.97
N TYR A 116 -9.87 0.95 -12.37
CA TYR A 116 -8.97 1.55 -11.39
C TYR A 116 -9.61 1.47 -10.00
N HIS A 117 -8.90 0.84 -9.07
CA HIS A 117 -9.31 0.80 -7.66
C HIS A 117 -8.46 1.80 -6.88
N LEU A 118 -9.10 2.87 -6.41
CA LEU A 118 -8.42 3.92 -5.65
C LEU A 118 -8.45 3.57 -4.18
N GLY A 119 -7.29 3.14 -3.67
CA GLY A 119 -7.14 2.71 -2.28
C GLY A 119 -6.61 3.82 -1.37
N SER A 120 -7.29 4.95 -1.37
CA SER A 120 -6.89 6.11 -0.58
C SER A 120 -7.05 5.85 0.92
N LEU A 121 -6.07 6.30 1.71
CA LEU A 121 -6.05 6.15 3.17
C LEU A 121 -6.18 7.48 3.89
N LEU A 122 -5.71 8.55 3.27
CA LEU A 122 -5.71 9.90 3.82
C LEU A 122 -6.34 10.84 2.79
N ALA A 123 -6.87 11.97 3.27
CA ALA A 123 -7.64 12.89 2.43
C ALA A 123 -6.82 13.50 1.29
N ASP A 124 -5.51 13.58 1.46
CA ASP A 124 -4.61 14.22 0.50
C ASP A 124 -3.75 13.24 -0.31
N ASP A 125 -4.11 11.96 -0.29
CA ASP A 125 -3.44 10.97 -1.13
C ASP A 125 -3.70 11.23 -2.63
#